data_c80c1158258cad908a970a083262e358
#
_entry.id   c80c1158258cad908a970a083262e358
#
_cell.length_a   1.000
_cell.length_b   1.000
_cell.length_c   1.000
_cell.angle_alpha   90.00
_cell.angle_beta   90.00
_cell.angle_gamma   90.00
#
_symmetry.space_group_name_H-M   'P 1'
#
loop_
_entity.id
_entity.type
_entity.pdbx_description
1 polymer ?
#
loop_
_entity_poly.entity_id
_entity_poly.type
_entity_poly.pdbx_seq_one_letter_code
_entity_poly.pdbx_strand_id
1 'polypeptide(L)'
;RVAADAIDAALGALRRVEWTMTRFRADSDIGRANIGASVDGVAVSAETALVVRAALDWASASDGRFDPAIGAASELWNVLDRHEPPPAGQVARLAGRQLWRQVDLDMRGGRARLRHGDPMLHLDLGAIAKGYGIDQATAVLRARGIEHAIVTVGGDLYALGNAPDGEPWQVGIRDPHRPGALAGQLAVSDRAVATSGDYERFFEWRGTRYHHLLDPETAAPRRSALHSMTVLGSSAMHADAAATATLGLPREAAERLARRMLPDAEMIPLA
;
A
#
# COMPACT_ATOMS: atom_id res chain seq x y z
N ARG A 1 -4.97 7.35 -31.84
CA ARG A 1 -5.98 6.30 -31.61
C ARG A 1 -5.38 5.17 -30.77
N VAL A 2 -4.27 4.56 -31.18
CA VAL A 2 -3.59 3.49 -30.43
C VAL A 2 -3.25 3.90 -29.00
N ALA A 3 -2.70 5.09 -28.79
CA ALA A 3 -2.37 5.57 -27.43
C ALA A 3 -3.62 5.78 -26.55
N ALA A 4 -4.72 6.30 -27.10
CA ALA A 4 -5.96 6.47 -26.35
C ALA A 4 -6.55 5.13 -25.92
N ASP A 5 -6.61 4.15 -26.84
CA ASP A 5 -7.10 2.79 -26.53
C ASP A 5 -6.20 2.08 -25.49
N ALA A 6 -4.88 2.35 -25.48
CA ALA A 6 -3.96 1.83 -24.49
C ALA A 6 -4.18 2.46 -23.10
N ILE A 7 -4.39 3.78 -23.05
CA ILE A 7 -4.70 4.51 -21.81
C ILE A 7 -6.03 4.01 -21.23
N ASP A 8 -7.08 3.91 -22.04
CA ASP A 8 -8.38 3.42 -21.54
C ASP A 8 -8.30 2.02 -20.98
N ALA A 9 -7.50 1.13 -21.58
CA ALA A 9 -7.29 -0.21 -21.08
C ALA A 9 -6.46 -0.22 -19.78
N ALA A 10 -5.44 0.64 -19.65
CA ALA A 10 -4.66 0.79 -18.43
C ALA A 10 -5.52 1.33 -17.27
N LEU A 11 -6.36 2.33 -17.54
CA LEU A 11 -7.36 2.81 -16.58
C LEU A 11 -8.38 1.74 -16.22
N GLY A 12 -8.76 0.89 -17.18
CA GLY A 12 -9.60 -0.29 -16.95
C GLY A 12 -8.96 -1.28 -15.97
N ALA A 13 -7.63 -1.49 -16.06
CA ALA A 13 -6.89 -2.33 -15.11
C ALA A 13 -6.90 -1.73 -13.70
N LEU A 14 -6.65 -0.43 -13.54
CA LEU A 14 -6.72 0.27 -12.25
C LEU A 14 -8.12 0.16 -11.62
N ARG A 15 -9.18 0.43 -12.41
CA ARG A 15 -10.57 0.31 -11.93
C ARG A 15 -10.90 -1.12 -11.48
N ARG A 16 -10.39 -2.13 -12.14
CA ARG A 16 -10.58 -3.54 -11.78
C ARG A 16 -9.94 -3.84 -10.42
N VAL A 17 -8.71 -3.39 -10.18
CA VAL A 17 -8.03 -3.54 -8.89
C VAL A 17 -8.79 -2.83 -7.78
N GLU A 18 -9.18 -1.58 -7.99
CA GLU A 18 -10.01 -0.83 -7.04
C GLU A 18 -11.31 -1.57 -6.74
N TRP A 19 -12.03 -1.99 -7.77
CA TRP A 19 -13.32 -2.68 -7.62
C TRP A 19 -13.22 -3.96 -6.82
N THR A 20 -12.17 -4.76 -7.02
CA THR A 20 -12.03 -6.07 -6.36
C THR A 20 -11.37 -5.99 -4.99
N MET A 21 -10.46 -5.03 -4.76
CA MET A 21 -9.61 -5.02 -3.57
C MET A 21 -9.95 -3.93 -2.54
N THR A 22 -10.91 -3.05 -2.84
CA THR A 22 -11.34 -2.04 -1.88
C THR A 22 -12.09 -2.66 -0.69
N ARG A 23 -11.82 -2.20 0.54
CA ARG A 23 -12.59 -2.57 1.73
C ARG A 23 -13.88 -1.75 1.90
N PHE A 24 -14.07 -0.69 1.12
CA PHE A 24 -15.20 0.24 1.23
C PHE A 24 -16.45 -0.22 0.48
N ARG A 25 -16.41 -1.34 -0.21
CA ARG A 25 -17.53 -1.92 -0.97
C ARG A 25 -17.83 -3.32 -0.45
N ALA A 26 -19.08 -3.57 -0.06
CA ALA A 26 -19.52 -4.88 0.45
C ALA A 26 -19.45 -6.01 -0.60
N ASP A 27 -19.48 -5.68 -1.90
CA ASP A 27 -19.45 -6.61 -3.02
C ASP A 27 -18.05 -6.82 -3.63
N SER A 28 -17.03 -6.12 -3.15
CA SER A 28 -15.63 -6.40 -3.49
C SER A 28 -15.16 -7.71 -2.86
N ASP A 29 -14.04 -8.27 -3.34
CA ASP A 29 -13.45 -9.47 -2.72
C ASP A 29 -13.08 -9.25 -1.25
N ILE A 30 -12.44 -8.12 -0.95
CA ILE A 30 -12.03 -7.77 0.41
C ILE A 30 -13.23 -7.40 1.29
N GLY A 31 -14.20 -6.66 0.75
CA GLY A 31 -15.42 -6.34 1.49
C GLY A 31 -16.21 -7.59 1.88
N ARG A 32 -16.39 -8.54 0.95
CA ARG A 32 -17.02 -9.83 1.25
C ARG A 32 -16.23 -10.64 2.28
N ALA A 33 -14.89 -10.64 2.17
CA ALA A 33 -14.02 -11.31 3.15
C ALA A 33 -14.18 -10.69 4.55
N ASN A 34 -14.21 -9.37 4.66
CA ASN A 34 -14.39 -8.67 5.93
C ASN A 34 -15.77 -8.92 6.57
N ILE A 35 -16.80 -9.20 5.77
CA ILE A 35 -18.15 -9.50 6.26
C ILE A 35 -18.35 -10.97 6.62
N GLY A 36 -17.80 -11.89 5.84
CA GLY A 36 -18.27 -13.28 5.85
C GLY A 36 -17.21 -14.37 5.80
N ALA A 37 -15.91 -14.10 6.00
CA ALA A 37 -14.88 -15.14 5.84
C ALA A 37 -14.72 -16.09 7.04
N SER A 38 -15.68 -16.11 7.99
CA SER A 38 -15.49 -16.71 9.33
C SER A 38 -15.50 -18.24 9.37
N VAL A 39 -16.28 -18.96 8.55
CA VAL A 39 -16.38 -20.44 8.65
C VAL A 39 -16.03 -21.12 7.34
N ASP A 40 -16.78 -20.83 6.28
CA ASP A 40 -16.63 -21.52 4.99
C ASP A 40 -15.63 -20.82 4.06
N GLY A 41 -15.16 -19.64 4.46
CA GLY A 41 -14.32 -18.76 3.66
C GLY A 41 -15.08 -18.14 2.48
N VAL A 42 -14.51 -17.08 1.94
CA VAL A 42 -15.05 -16.33 0.81
C VAL A 42 -14.21 -16.57 -0.43
N ALA A 43 -14.84 -16.89 -1.55
CA ALA A 43 -14.16 -16.97 -2.82
C ALA A 43 -13.69 -15.57 -3.26
N VAL A 44 -12.43 -15.48 -3.68
CA VAL A 44 -11.82 -14.26 -4.19
C VAL A 44 -11.20 -14.49 -5.56
N SER A 45 -10.98 -13.44 -6.31
CA SER A 45 -10.28 -13.51 -7.60
C SER A 45 -8.82 -13.94 -7.41
N ALA A 46 -8.23 -14.50 -8.47
CA ALA A 46 -6.82 -14.87 -8.47
C ALA A 46 -5.91 -13.64 -8.24
N GLU A 47 -6.30 -12.49 -8.78
CA GLU A 47 -5.59 -11.22 -8.58
C GLU A 47 -5.61 -10.80 -7.10
N THR A 48 -6.77 -10.81 -6.44
CA THR A 48 -6.90 -10.51 -5.02
C THR A 48 -6.09 -11.50 -4.17
N ALA A 49 -6.15 -12.80 -4.49
CA ALA A 49 -5.38 -13.82 -3.78
C ALA A 49 -3.86 -13.60 -3.89
N LEU A 50 -3.37 -13.19 -5.06
CA LEU A 50 -1.97 -12.85 -5.27
C LEU A 50 -1.54 -11.68 -4.38
N VAL A 51 -2.33 -10.61 -4.34
CA VAL A 51 -2.00 -9.41 -3.54
C VAL A 51 -2.09 -9.71 -2.05
N VAL A 52 -3.10 -10.49 -1.60
CA VAL A 52 -3.19 -10.94 -0.21
C VAL A 52 -2.01 -11.81 0.17
N ARG A 53 -1.57 -12.74 -0.69
CA ARG A 53 -0.36 -13.54 -0.46
C ARG A 53 0.86 -12.65 -0.27
N ALA A 54 1.09 -11.73 -1.20
CA ALA A 54 2.21 -10.78 -1.09
C ALA A 54 2.12 -9.93 0.19
N ALA A 55 0.92 -9.50 0.60
CA ALA A 55 0.71 -8.76 1.84
C ALA A 55 1.03 -9.59 3.08
N LEU A 56 0.65 -10.88 3.11
CA LEU A 56 1.00 -11.81 4.19
C LEU A 56 2.50 -12.12 4.23
N ASP A 57 3.15 -12.20 3.08
CA ASP A 57 4.61 -12.37 2.98
C ASP A 57 5.34 -11.14 3.55
N TRP A 58 4.86 -9.93 3.25
CA TRP A 58 5.35 -8.69 3.87
C TRP A 58 5.09 -8.65 5.38
N ALA A 59 3.92 -9.09 5.85
CA ALA A 59 3.60 -9.19 7.27
C ALA A 59 4.57 -10.13 7.99
N SER A 60 4.82 -11.30 7.40
CA SER A 60 5.78 -12.27 7.93
C SER A 60 7.22 -11.74 7.93
N ALA A 61 7.65 -11.11 6.83
CA ALA A 61 9.02 -10.60 6.69
C ALA A 61 9.32 -9.43 7.65
N SER A 62 8.30 -8.64 7.98
CA SER A 62 8.39 -7.46 8.87
C SER A 62 7.98 -7.72 10.32
N ASP A 63 7.72 -8.99 10.69
CA ASP A 63 7.16 -9.40 11.99
C ASP A 63 5.89 -8.63 12.39
N GLY A 64 4.99 -8.47 11.42
CA GLY A 64 3.71 -7.81 11.59
C GLY A 64 3.74 -6.28 11.55
N ARG A 65 4.89 -5.67 11.29
CA ARG A 65 4.99 -4.21 11.16
C ARG A 65 4.24 -3.68 9.92
N PHE A 66 4.24 -4.43 8.84
CA PHE A 66 3.25 -4.35 7.78
C PHE A 66 2.14 -5.36 8.13
N ASP A 67 0.91 -4.90 8.28
CA ASP A 67 -0.21 -5.77 8.67
C ASP A 67 -1.42 -5.56 7.76
N PRO A 68 -1.71 -6.50 6.84
CA PRO A 68 -2.90 -6.39 6.00
C PRO A 68 -4.23 -6.60 6.76
N ALA A 69 -4.19 -7.04 8.02
CA ALA A 69 -5.37 -7.24 8.87
C ALA A 69 -5.63 -6.04 9.83
N ILE A 70 -5.02 -4.88 9.56
CA ILE A 70 -5.15 -3.66 10.37
C ILE A 70 -6.46 -2.89 10.10
N GLY A 71 -7.34 -3.38 9.24
CA GLY A 71 -8.52 -2.67 8.77
C GLY A 71 -9.44 -2.18 9.89
N ALA A 72 -9.66 -2.97 10.95
CA ALA A 72 -10.48 -2.54 12.09
C ALA A 72 -9.88 -1.33 12.84
N ALA A 73 -8.55 -1.26 12.95
CA ALA A 73 -7.89 -0.08 13.51
C ALA A 73 -7.98 1.11 12.55
N SER A 74 -7.83 0.90 11.24
CA SER A 74 -8.00 1.95 10.22
C SER A 74 -9.43 2.54 10.26
N GLU A 75 -10.45 1.70 10.44
CA GLU A 75 -11.85 2.11 10.59
C GLU A 75 -12.10 2.88 11.90
N LEU A 76 -11.51 2.40 13.01
CA LEU A 76 -11.62 3.05 14.31
C LEU A 76 -11.01 4.46 14.29
N TRP A 77 -9.84 4.62 13.69
CA TRP A 77 -9.15 5.90 13.59
C TRP A 77 -9.79 6.84 12.58
N ASN A 78 -10.27 6.33 11.44
CA ASN A 78 -10.95 7.08 10.37
C ASN A 78 -10.44 8.53 10.22
N VAL A 79 -9.15 8.67 9.99
CA VAL A 79 -8.43 9.96 10.08
C VAL A 79 -8.91 11.04 9.10
N LEU A 80 -9.75 10.68 8.12
CA LEU A 80 -10.33 11.65 7.19
C LEU A 80 -11.58 12.34 7.76
N ASP A 81 -12.36 11.66 8.62
CA ASP A 81 -13.61 12.17 9.13
C ASP A 81 -13.57 12.49 10.64
N ARG A 82 -12.61 11.92 11.36
CA ARG A 82 -12.41 12.24 12.78
C ARG A 82 -11.61 13.51 12.98
N HIS A 83 -11.89 14.18 14.10
CA HIS A 83 -11.18 15.36 14.57
C HIS A 83 -10.63 15.19 15.99
N GLU A 84 -10.84 14.01 16.59
CA GLU A 84 -10.31 13.63 17.90
C GLU A 84 -9.96 12.13 17.94
N PRO A 85 -8.99 11.72 18.77
CA PRO A 85 -8.62 10.31 18.92
C PRO A 85 -9.80 9.46 19.40
N PRO A 86 -9.89 8.19 18.96
CA PRO A 86 -10.86 7.26 19.50
C PRO A 86 -10.59 6.94 20.98
N PRO A 87 -11.60 6.43 21.73
CA PRO A 87 -11.42 6.04 23.11
C PRO A 87 -10.28 5.03 23.30
N ALA A 88 -9.37 5.29 24.23
CA ALA A 88 -8.17 4.46 24.46
C ALA A 88 -8.49 2.97 24.68
N GLY A 89 -9.60 2.64 25.37
CA GLY A 89 -10.04 1.26 25.58
C GLY A 89 -10.43 0.54 24.28
N GLN A 90 -10.89 1.24 23.24
CA GLN A 90 -11.17 0.66 21.92
C GLN A 90 -9.87 0.38 21.17
N VAL A 91 -8.92 1.32 21.20
CA VAL A 91 -7.59 1.14 20.60
C VAL A 91 -6.87 -0.05 21.23
N ALA A 92 -6.86 -0.15 22.56
CA ALA A 92 -6.21 -1.22 23.31
C ALA A 92 -6.74 -2.63 22.94
N ARG A 93 -8.00 -2.77 22.54
CA ARG A 93 -8.55 -4.05 22.09
C ARG A 93 -7.97 -4.56 20.77
N LEU A 94 -7.40 -3.68 19.96
CA LEU A 94 -6.83 -3.97 18.66
C LEU A 94 -5.32 -4.11 18.69
N ALA A 95 -4.66 -3.55 19.71
CA ALA A 95 -3.22 -3.49 19.83
C ALA A 95 -2.58 -4.88 19.97
N GLY A 96 -1.49 -5.12 19.24
CA GLY A 96 -0.62 -6.30 19.35
C GLY A 96 -1.25 -7.64 18.97
N ARG A 97 -2.41 -7.66 18.33
CA ARG A 97 -3.16 -8.89 18.06
C ARG A 97 -2.57 -9.77 16.96
N GLN A 98 -1.75 -9.19 16.07
CA GLN A 98 -1.16 -9.91 14.93
C GLN A 98 -2.18 -10.74 14.14
N LEU A 99 -3.35 -10.17 13.86
CA LEU A 99 -4.48 -10.87 13.25
C LEU A 99 -4.16 -11.42 11.86
N TRP A 100 -3.19 -10.85 11.15
CA TRP A 100 -2.70 -11.37 9.88
C TRP A 100 -2.28 -12.85 9.94
N ARG A 101 -1.83 -13.36 11.11
CA ARG A 101 -1.46 -14.76 11.32
C ARG A 101 -2.65 -15.72 11.25
N GLN A 102 -3.88 -15.19 11.39
CA GLN A 102 -5.13 -15.95 11.32
C GLN A 102 -5.76 -15.93 9.94
N VAL A 103 -5.15 -15.24 8.96
CA VAL A 103 -5.63 -15.23 7.58
C VAL A 103 -5.20 -16.54 6.90
N ASP A 104 -6.17 -17.39 6.59
CA ASP A 104 -5.97 -18.59 5.77
C ASP A 104 -6.33 -18.30 4.32
N LEU A 105 -5.35 -18.43 3.43
CA LEU A 105 -5.50 -18.27 1.99
C LEU A 105 -5.25 -19.61 1.29
N ASP A 106 -6.34 -20.27 0.89
CA ASP A 106 -6.31 -21.48 0.08
C ASP A 106 -6.35 -21.13 -1.42
N MET A 107 -5.34 -21.54 -2.18
CA MET A 107 -5.21 -21.30 -3.62
C MET A 107 -5.19 -22.60 -4.44
N ARG A 108 -5.81 -23.67 -3.97
CA ARG A 108 -5.81 -24.97 -4.63
C ARG A 108 -6.87 -25.08 -5.73
N GLY A 109 -6.57 -25.88 -6.76
CA GLY A 109 -7.53 -26.24 -7.82
C GLY A 109 -7.99 -25.05 -8.69
N GLY A 110 -7.17 -24.02 -8.86
CA GLY A 110 -7.51 -22.83 -9.66
C GLY A 110 -8.56 -21.91 -9.01
N ARG A 111 -8.90 -22.17 -7.73
CA ARG A 111 -9.82 -21.34 -6.93
C ARG A 111 -9.07 -20.76 -5.75
N ALA A 112 -9.39 -19.51 -5.40
CA ALA A 112 -8.85 -18.86 -4.23
C ALA A 112 -9.96 -18.61 -3.21
N ARG A 113 -9.70 -18.92 -1.93
CA ARG A 113 -10.61 -18.67 -0.81
C ARG A 113 -9.87 -18.07 0.35
N LEU A 114 -10.45 -17.03 0.92
CA LEU A 114 -9.99 -16.40 2.17
C LEU A 114 -10.85 -16.86 3.33
N ARG A 115 -10.20 -17.24 4.44
CA ARG A 115 -10.83 -17.57 5.71
C ARG A 115 -10.13 -16.85 6.86
N HIS A 116 -10.90 -16.50 7.86
CA HIS A 116 -10.42 -16.09 9.19
C HIS A 116 -11.53 -16.29 10.22
N GLY A 117 -11.16 -16.53 11.49
CA GLY A 117 -12.12 -16.79 12.56
C GLY A 117 -12.36 -15.65 13.54
N ASP A 118 -11.66 -14.53 13.39
CA ASP A 118 -11.74 -13.42 14.33
C ASP A 118 -12.65 -12.30 13.78
N PRO A 119 -13.71 -11.91 14.48
CA PRO A 119 -14.63 -10.86 14.03
C PRO A 119 -13.99 -9.46 13.99
N MET A 120 -12.81 -9.28 14.60
CA MET A 120 -12.05 -8.02 14.54
C MET A 120 -10.99 -8.02 13.43
N LEU A 121 -10.86 -9.12 12.68
CA LEU A 121 -9.97 -9.17 11.54
C LEU A 121 -10.66 -8.53 10.33
N HIS A 122 -10.23 -7.34 10.00
CA HIS A 122 -10.61 -6.66 8.76
C HIS A 122 -9.38 -6.47 7.89
N LEU A 123 -9.43 -7.00 6.68
CA LEU A 123 -8.37 -6.82 5.69
C LEU A 123 -8.41 -5.40 5.12
N ASP A 124 -7.24 -4.79 4.99
CA ASP A 124 -7.01 -3.52 4.31
C ASP A 124 -5.75 -3.65 3.44
N LEU A 125 -5.93 -3.61 2.13
CA LEU A 125 -4.85 -3.70 1.16
C LEU A 125 -4.33 -2.31 0.69
N GLY A 126 -4.73 -1.22 1.35
CA GLY A 126 -4.41 0.15 0.95
C GLY A 126 -2.91 0.47 0.86
N ALA A 127 -2.06 -0.32 1.52
CA ALA A 127 -0.60 -0.16 1.53
C ALA A 127 0.14 -1.07 0.52
N ILE A 128 -0.57 -1.72 -0.41
CA ILE A 128 0.02 -2.61 -1.42
C ILE A 128 -0.78 -2.64 -2.73
N ALA A 129 -2.11 -2.48 -2.66
CA ALA A 129 -2.97 -2.61 -3.83
C ALA A 129 -2.83 -1.44 -4.82
N LYS A 130 -2.44 -0.22 -4.36
CA LYS A 130 -2.13 0.90 -5.24
C LYS A 130 -0.98 0.55 -6.17
N GLY A 131 0.11 0.06 -5.58
CA GLY A 131 1.29 -0.37 -6.32
C GLY A 131 0.98 -1.52 -7.27
N TYR A 132 0.18 -2.52 -6.85
CA TYR A 132 -0.27 -3.58 -7.74
C TYR A 132 -1.07 -3.03 -8.94
N GLY A 133 -1.97 -2.10 -8.72
CA GLY A 133 -2.72 -1.44 -9.78
C GLY A 133 -1.82 -0.73 -10.79
N ILE A 134 -0.79 -0.03 -10.29
CA ILE A 134 0.22 0.62 -11.12
C ILE A 134 0.98 -0.41 -11.96
N ASP A 135 1.43 -1.53 -11.36
CA ASP A 135 2.11 -2.60 -12.08
C ASP A 135 1.23 -3.20 -13.19
N GLN A 136 -0.07 -3.44 -12.91
CA GLN A 136 -1.03 -3.96 -13.90
C GLN A 136 -1.27 -2.96 -15.04
N ALA A 137 -1.46 -1.69 -14.75
CA ALA A 137 -1.65 -0.65 -15.76
C ALA A 137 -0.40 -0.50 -16.64
N THR A 138 0.79 -0.53 -16.05
CA THR A 138 2.07 -0.48 -16.77
C THR A 138 2.23 -1.70 -17.69
N ALA A 139 1.89 -2.89 -17.22
CA ALA A 139 1.91 -4.12 -18.03
C ALA A 139 0.97 -4.02 -19.24
N VAL A 140 -0.23 -3.46 -19.03
CA VAL A 140 -1.20 -3.21 -20.12
C VAL A 140 -0.65 -2.24 -21.17
N LEU A 141 0.03 -1.15 -20.74
CA LEU A 141 0.66 -0.19 -21.66
C LEU A 141 1.76 -0.85 -22.47
N ARG A 142 2.67 -1.58 -21.82
CA ARG A 142 3.75 -2.34 -22.50
C ARG A 142 3.21 -3.32 -23.53
N ALA A 143 2.18 -4.09 -23.17
CA ALA A 143 1.56 -5.06 -24.07
C ALA A 143 0.90 -4.42 -25.32
N ARG A 144 0.64 -3.12 -25.28
CA ARG A 144 0.12 -2.32 -26.39
C ARG A 144 1.19 -1.51 -27.13
N GLY A 145 2.47 -1.77 -26.86
CA GLY A 145 3.59 -1.10 -27.51
C GLY A 145 3.84 0.33 -27.04
N ILE A 146 3.33 0.71 -25.87
CA ILE A 146 3.70 2.00 -25.24
C ILE A 146 5.01 1.81 -24.50
N GLU A 147 6.02 2.52 -24.94
CA GLU A 147 7.38 2.42 -24.41
C GLU A 147 7.70 3.53 -23.38
N HIS A 148 6.94 4.64 -23.39
CA HIS A 148 7.18 5.81 -22.56
C HIS A 148 5.88 6.28 -21.92
N ALA A 149 5.80 6.22 -20.58
CA ALA A 149 4.64 6.70 -19.84
C ALA A 149 4.96 6.85 -18.33
N ILE A 150 4.22 7.70 -17.64
CA ILE A 150 4.11 7.66 -16.18
C ILE A 150 2.71 7.17 -15.82
N VAL A 151 2.65 6.12 -15.00
CA VAL A 151 1.41 5.65 -14.36
C VAL A 151 1.45 6.07 -12.89
N THR A 152 0.48 6.86 -12.44
CA THR A 152 0.45 7.34 -11.05
C THR A 152 -0.89 7.10 -10.38
N VAL A 153 -0.85 6.68 -9.10
CA VAL A 153 -2.02 6.50 -8.23
C VAL A 153 -1.69 6.98 -6.82
N GLY A 154 -2.35 8.04 -6.36
CA GLY A 154 -2.22 8.54 -5.00
C GLY A 154 -0.81 8.99 -4.61
N GLY A 155 0.01 9.41 -5.56
CA GLY A 155 1.39 9.84 -5.34
C GLY A 155 2.43 8.75 -5.60
N ASP A 156 2.07 7.47 -5.59
CA ASP A 156 2.94 6.39 -6.07
C ASP A 156 2.91 6.34 -7.60
N LEU A 157 4.00 5.90 -8.23
CA LEU A 157 4.10 5.86 -9.68
C LEU A 157 5.02 4.75 -10.20
N TYR A 158 4.87 4.45 -11.49
CA TYR A 158 5.86 3.76 -12.30
C TYR A 158 6.26 4.65 -13.49
N ALA A 159 7.55 4.90 -13.65
CA ALA A 159 8.12 5.59 -14.78
C ALA A 159 8.54 4.56 -15.84
N LEU A 160 7.74 4.39 -16.89
CA LEU A 160 8.03 3.50 -18.01
C LEU A 160 8.89 4.23 -19.04
N GLY A 161 10.05 3.62 -19.39
CA GLY A 161 11.00 4.21 -20.34
C GLY A 161 11.49 5.59 -19.90
N ASN A 162 11.75 6.45 -20.87
CA ASN A 162 12.27 7.81 -20.67
C ASN A 162 11.23 8.89 -20.98
N ALA A 163 11.51 10.12 -20.58
CA ALA A 163 10.74 11.29 -20.96
C ALA A 163 10.86 11.60 -22.48
N PRO A 164 10.00 12.45 -23.06
CA PRO A 164 9.98 12.73 -24.50
C PRO A 164 11.27 13.31 -25.07
N ASP A 165 12.13 13.90 -24.24
CA ASP A 165 13.45 14.41 -24.59
C ASP A 165 14.55 13.34 -24.62
N GLY A 166 14.21 12.09 -24.28
CA GLY A 166 15.11 10.94 -24.19
C GLY A 166 15.81 10.77 -22.84
N GLU A 167 15.65 11.73 -21.92
CA GLU A 167 16.23 11.68 -20.58
C GLU A 167 15.34 10.91 -19.60
N PRO A 168 15.87 10.43 -18.47
CA PRO A 168 15.04 9.87 -17.40
C PRO A 168 13.97 10.84 -16.90
N TRP A 169 12.80 10.31 -16.56
CA TRP A 169 11.72 11.09 -15.96
C TRP A 169 12.18 11.77 -14.66
N GLN A 170 11.86 13.06 -14.51
CA GLN A 170 12.16 13.80 -13.28
C GLN A 170 10.97 13.70 -12.31
N VAL A 171 11.19 12.99 -11.20
CA VAL A 171 10.19 12.74 -10.17
C VAL A 171 10.52 13.53 -8.91
N GLY A 172 9.61 14.44 -8.48
CA GLY A 172 9.78 15.24 -7.28
C GLY A 172 9.43 14.45 -6.00
N ILE A 173 10.26 14.58 -4.97
CA ILE A 173 9.96 14.12 -3.61
C ILE A 173 9.42 15.30 -2.81
N ARG A 174 8.22 15.18 -2.24
CA ARG A 174 7.59 16.26 -1.45
C ARG A 174 8.36 16.54 -0.16
N ASP A 175 8.48 17.81 0.19
CA ASP A 175 9.02 18.24 1.48
C ASP A 175 7.94 18.05 2.57
N PRO A 176 8.19 17.24 3.62
CA PRO A 176 7.22 16.99 4.68
C PRO A 176 6.89 18.23 5.53
N HIS A 177 7.75 19.23 5.54
CA HIS A 177 7.62 20.43 6.36
C HIS A 177 7.08 21.64 5.60
N ARG A 178 7.19 21.63 4.27
CA ARG A 178 6.80 22.78 3.42
C ARG A 178 5.80 22.35 2.35
N PRO A 179 4.48 22.47 2.60
CA PRO A 179 3.46 22.14 1.64
C PRO A 179 3.71 22.80 0.27
N GLY A 180 3.69 22.01 -0.79
CA GLY A 180 3.94 22.47 -2.15
C GLY A 180 5.42 22.56 -2.55
N ALA A 181 6.36 22.38 -1.62
CA ALA A 181 7.80 22.34 -1.92
C ALA A 181 8.28 20.90 -2.19
N LEU A 182 9.43 20.79 -2.83
CA LEU A 182 10.16 19.55 -3.04
C LEU A 182 11.40 19.50 -2.15
N ALA A 183 11.63 18.36 -1.51
CA ALA A 183 12.87 18.05 -0.80
C ALA A 183 13.99 17.62 -1.76
N GLY A 184 13.63 17.16 -2.97
CA GLY A 184 14.56 16.73 -3.99
C GLY A 184 13.85 16.24 -5.24
N GLN A 185 14.66 15.82 -6.22
CA GLN A 185 14.21 15.22 -7.47
C GLN A 185 15.00 13.94 -7.75
N LEU A 186 14.37 12.99 -8.42
CA LEU A 186 14.94 11.71 -8.84
C LEU A 186 14.85 11.59 -10.35
N ALA A 187 15.93 11.17 -10.98
CA ALA A 187 15.94 10.73 -12.36
C ALA A 187 15.55 9.24 -12.41
N VAL A 188 14.44 8.90 -13.03
CA VAL A 188 13.83 7.57 -12.98
C VAL A 188 13.48 7.06 -14.38
N SER A 189 13.91 5.83 -14.70
CA SER A 189 13.54 5.08 -15.91
C SER A 189 13.24 3.64 -15.54
N ASP A 190 12.16 3.08 -16.06
CA ASP A 190 11.74 1.69 -15.85
C ASP A 190 11.70 1.25 -14.38
N ARG A 191 11.28 2.15 -13.51
CA ARG A 191 11.18 1.91 -12.05
C ARG A 191 9.93 2.49 -11.44
N ALA A 192 9.50 1.87 -10.36
CA ALA A 192 8.48 2.38 -9.47
C ALA A 192 9.08 3.33 -8.43
N VAL A 193 8.26 4.28 -7.99
CA VAL A 193 8.52 5.17 -6.84
C VAL A 193 7.26 5.18 -5.99
N ALA A 194 7.37 4.79 -4.73
CA ALA A 194 6.27 4.82 -3.77
C ALA A 194 6.67 5.51 -2.49
N THR A 195 5.76 6.29 -1.90
CA THR A 195 6.05 7.06 -0.68
C THR A 195 4.95 6.89 0.36
N SER A 196 5.35 6.47 1.56
CA SER A 196 4.52 6.54 2.75
C SER A 196 4.91 7.77 3.57
N GLY A 197 3.94 8.65 3.88
CA GLY A 197 4.16 9.89 4.62
C GLY A 197 3.05 10.21 5.61
N ASP A 198 3.41 10.76 6.77
CA ASP A 198 2.48 11.11 7.85
C ASP A 198 1.70 12.40 7.60
N TYR A 199 2.04 13.12 6.53
CA TYR A 199 1.44 14.38 6.10
C TYR A 199 0.37 14.23 5.00
N GLU A 200 0.11 13.02 4.51
CA GLU A 200 -0.86 12.79 3.42
C GLU A 200 -2.31 12.77 3.92
N ARG A 201 -2.57 12.04 5.02
CA ARG A 201 -3.91 11.88 5.62
C ARG A 201 -3.77 11.91 7.12
N PHE A 202 -4.25 12.98 7.76
CA PHE A 202 -4.16 13.16 9.21
C PHE A 202 -5.22 14.15 9.70
N PHE A 203 -5.43 14.18 11.01
CA PHE A 203 -6.05 15.29 11.72
C PHE A 203 -5.12 15.76 12.84
N GLU A 204 -5.31 16.98 13.30
CA GLU A 204 -4.61 17.52 14.45
C GLU A 204 -5.56 17.69 15.63
N TRP A 205 -5.13 17.22 16.79
CA TRP A 205 -5.88 17.37 18.04
C TRP A 205 -4.94 17.71 19.18
N ARG A 206 -5.23 18.84 19.87
CA ARG A 206 -4.41 19.36 20.97
C ARG A 206 -2.91 19.46 20.64
N GLY A 207 -2.58 19.93 19.45
CA GLY A 207 -1.20 20.09 18.98
C GLY A 207 -0.48 18.78 18.61
N THR A 208 -1.19 17.66 18.57
CA THR A 208 -0.65 16.36 18.13
C THR A 208 -1.27 15.95 16.81
N ARG A 209 -0.43 15.52 15.84
CA ARG A 209 -0.87 14.96 14.57
C ARG A 209 -1.17 13.47 14.72
N TYR A 210 -2.31 13.05 14.18
CA TYR A 210 -2.78 11.67 14.11
C TYR A 210 -3.00 11.29 12.64
N HIS A 211 -2.11 10.49 12.09
CA HIS A 211 -2.08 10.14 10.68
C HIS A 211 -2.53 8.68 10.44
N HIS A 212 -2.77 8.32 9.18
CA HIS A 212 -3.32 7.02 8.76
C HIS A 212 -2.33 5.84 8.84
N LEU A 213 -1.02 6.10 8.99
CA LEU A 213 -0.02 5.05 9.08
C LEU A 213 0.01 4.52 10.52
N LEU A 214 -0.71 3.44 10.75
CA LEU A 214 -0.86 2.85 12.08
C LEU A 214 0.29 1.90 12.41
N ASP A 215 0.59 1.80 13.70
CA ASP A 215 1.46 0.78 14.26
C ASP A 215 0.60 -0.39 14.75
N PRO A 216 0.74 -1.61 14.18
CA PRO A 216 -0.07 -2.76 14.59
C PRO A 216 0.14 -3.18 16.05
N GLU A 217 1.31 -2.89 16.63
CA GLU A 217 1.59 -3.20 18.03
C GLU A 217 0.76 -2.35 19.00
N THR A 218 0.58 -1.07 18.66
CA THR A 218 -0.20 -0.12 19.48
C THR A 218 -1.60 0.14 18.96
N ALA A 219 -1.92 -0.29 17.74
CA ALA A 219 -3.13 0.06 16.98
C ALA A 219 -3.38 1.57 16.90
N ALA A 220 -2.33 2.40 16.98
CA ALA A 220 -2.38 3.86 16.96
C ALA A 220 -1.45 4.41 15.86
N PRO A 221 -1.60 5.69 15.46
CA PRO A 221 -0.68 6.34 14.54
C PRO A 221 0.77 6.16 14.96
N ARG A 222 1.59 5.67 14.03
CA ARG A 222 3.01 5.36 14.26
C ARG A 222 3.76 6.60 14.72
N ARG A 223 4.61 6.45 15.74
CA ARG A 223 5.50 7.51 16.20
C ARG A 223 6.89 7.30 15.60
N SER A 224 7.37 8.29 14.87
CA SER A 224 8.66 8.25 14.19
C SER A 224 9.27 9.64 14.09
N ALA A 225 10.61 9.72 14.08
CA ALA A 225 11.33 10.92 13.69
C ALA A 225 11.34 11.12 12.18
N LEU A 226 10.99 10.08 11.40
CA LEU A 226 10.84 10.17 9.95
C LEU A 226 9.40 10.52 9.61
N HIS A 227 9.22 11.52 8.78
CA HIS A 227 7.93 11.96 8.24
C HIS A 227 7.54 11.23 6.97
N SER A 228 8.53 10.76 6.19
CA SER A 228 8.26 9.92 5.03
C SER A 228 9.36 8.93 4.72
N MET A 229 8.97 7.89 3.97
CA MET A 229 9.85 6.91 3.38
C MET A 229 9.47 6.75 1.91
N THR A 230 10.38 7.11 1.01
CA THR A 230 10.26 6.84 -0.42
C THR A 230 11.08 5.61 -0.78
N VAL A 231 10.51 4.70 -1.54
CA VAL A 231 11.17 3.48 -2.03
C VAL A 231 11.07 3.43 -3.54
N LEU A 232 12.22 3.20 -4.19
CA LEU A 232 12.32 2.92 -5.61
C LEU A 232 12.57 1.42 -5.80
N GLY A 233 12.04 0.85 -6.88
CA GLY A 233 12.31 -0.55 -7.23
C GLY A 233 11.61 -0.96 -8.53
N SER A 234 11.80 -2.22 -8.94
CA SER A 234 11.25 -2.78 -10.17
C SER A 234 9.74 -3.06 -10.12
N SER A 235 9.13 -3.12 -8.93
CA SER A 235 7.69 -3.37 -8.72
C SER A 235 7.08 -2.30 -7.85
N ALA A 236 6.02 -1.67 -8.34
CA ALA A 236 5.25 -0.67 -7.59
C ALA A 236 4.50 -1.32 -6.41
N MET A 237 4.00 -2.54 -6.56
CA MET A 237 3.37 -3.30 -5.47
C MET A 237 4.32 -3.48 -4.28
N HIS A 238 5.54 -3.92 -4.55
CA HIS A 238 6.52 -4.14 -3.49
C HIS A 238 7.12 -2.83 -2.96
N ALA A 239 7.25 -1.78 -3.77
CA ALA A 239 7.70 -0.47 -3.32
C ALA A 239 6.68 0.20 -2.37
N ASP A 240 5.36 0.13 -2.67
CA ASP A 240 4.25 0.62 -1.82
C ASP A 240 4.28 -0.08 -0.44
N ALA A 241 4.35 -1.42 -0.44
CA ALA A 241 4.45 -2.20 0.80
C ALA A 241 5.75 -1.92 1.57
N ALA A 242 6.89 -1.79 0.88
CA ALA A 242 8.18 -1.47 1.49
C ALA A 242 8.16 -0.11 2.18
N ALA A 243 7.65 0.93 1.51
CA ALA A 243 7.54 2.27 2.08
C ALA A 243 6.76 2.26 3.41
N THR A 244 5.64 1.52 3.45
CA THR A 244 4.82 1.36 4.67
C THR A 244 5.54 0.54 5.75
N ALA A 245 6.13 -0.61 5.38
CA ALA A 245 6.78 -1.53 6.32
C ALA A 245 8.00 -0.91 7.00
N THR A 246 8.74 -0.07 6.27
CA THR A 246 10.05 0.42 6.70
C THR A 246 10.03 1.80 7.35
N LEU A 247 8.95 2.57 7.20
CA LEU A 247 8.83 3.89 7.81
C LEU A 247 9.06 3.82 9.33
N GLY A 248 10.03 4.60 9.82
CA GLY A 248 10.39 4.67 11.24
C GLY A 248 11.28 3.52 11.74
N LEU A 249 11.75 2.62 10.87
CA LEU A 249 12.83 1.70 11.21
C LEU A 249 14.20 2.39 11.19
N PRO A 250 15.17 1.91 12.00
CA PRO A 250 16.56 2.25 11.80
C PRO A 250 17.01 1.89 10.37
N ARG A 251 17.84 2.76 9.77
CA ARG A 251 18.23 2.68 8.34
C ARG A 251 18.64 1.28 7.89
N GLU A 252 19.56 0.65 8.62
CA GLU A 252 20.04 -0.69 8.25
C GLU A 252 18.95 -1.77 8.31
N ALA A 253 18.04 -1.68 9.28
CA ALA A 253 16.92 -2.62 9.39
C ALA A 253 15.92 -2.41 8.25
N ALA A 254 15.67 -1.15 7.90
CA ALA A 254 14.81 -0.78 6.78
C ALA A 254 15.38 -1.31 5.45
N GLU A 255 16.67 -1.09 5.19
CA GLU A 255 17.35 -1.57 3.97
C GLU A 255 17.36 -3.10 3.88
N ARG A 256 17.66 -3.81 4.99
CA ARG A 256 17.62 -5.28 4.99
C ARG A 256 16.23 -5.82 4.69
N LEU A 257 15.19 -5.25 5.32
CA LEU A 257 13.81 -5.67 5.09
C LEU A 257 13.38 -5.40 3.64
N ALA A 258 13.60 -4.18 3.15
CA ALA A 258 13.22 -3.79 1.80
C ALA A 258 13.89 -4.70 0.76
N ARG A 259 15.21 -4.88 0.83
CA ARG A 259 15.95 -5.70 -0.14
C ARG A 259 15.65 -7.19 -0.06
N ARG A 260 15.20 -7.69 1.08
CA ARG A 260 14.73 -9.08 1.20
C ARG A 260 13.49 -9.33 0.32
N MET A 261 12.60 -8.35 0.18
CA MET A 261 11.32 -8.46 -0.52
C MET A 261 11.33 -7.81 -1.90
N LEU A 262 12.20 -6.83 -2.11
CA LEU A 262 12.45 -6.09 -3.35
C LEU A 262 13.97 -5.91 -3.49
N PRO A 263 14.69 -6.84 -4.15
CA PRO A 263 16.16 -6.88 -4.13
C PRO A 263 16.84 -5.62 -4.65
N ASP A 264 16.22 -4.90 -5.56
CA ASP A 264 16.68 -3.65 -6.15
C ASP A 264 16.17 -2.39 -5.45
N ALA A 265 15.63 -2.54 -4.22
CA ALA A 265 15.10 -1.41 -3.46
C ALA A 265 16.17 -0.36 -3.14
N GLU A 266 15.86 0.90 -3.46
CA GLU A 266 16.56 2.08 -2.99
C GLU A 266 15.63 2.90 -2.11
N MET A 267 16.16 3.50 -1.03
CA MET A 267 15.34 4.11 0.01
C MET A 267 15.78 5.53 0.31
N ILE A 268 14.80 6.43 0.43
CA ILE A 268 15.02 7.86 0.73
C ILE A 268 14.12 8.22 1.92
N PRO A 269 14.67 8.17 3.15
CA PRO A 269 13.97 8.66 4.33
C PRO A 269 14.03 10.18 4.42
N LEU A 270 12.94 10.82 4.84
CA LEU A 270 12.90 12.24 5.20
C LEU A 270 12.40 12.41 6.64
N ALA A 271 13.15 13.17 7.43
CA ALA A 271 12.85 13.56 8.81
C ALA A 271 12.28 14.98 8.86
#